data_6e6e254696326299e6a1e87a435284d2
#
_entry.id   6e6e254696326299e6a1e87a435284d2
#
_cell.length_a   1.000
_cell.length_b   1.000
_cell.length_c   1.000
_cell.angle_alpha   90.00
_cell.angle_beta   90.00
_cell.angle_gamma   90.00
#
_symmetry.space_group_name_H-M   'P 1'
#
loop_
_entity.id
_entity.type
_entity.pdbx_description
1 polymer ?
#
loop_
_entity_poly.entity_id
_entity_poly.type
_entity_poly.pdbx_seq_one_letter_code
_entity_poly.pdbx_strand_id
1 'polypeptide(L)'
;MPRPRRPLLTRDRIVETALALIDADGLGALSTRRLAAALGVQGPSLYNHFATKDEILDAVADAVTGAVDTGGFASRDWVAALRDWAWSYRRALTAHPNIVPYLAQGPGRRPAALAMADAVYGGLVRAGWPPARATHIGAALRYFVAGSALGSFARGFVEDPELYAAHYPHLRQAHRLAEHQQSVDEGAFALGLDALLHGLAAEYTRTVDTVESARPNG
;
A
#
# COMPACT_ATOMS: atom_id res chain seq x y z
N MET A 1 -29.10 -38.74 7.58
CA MET A 1 -27.88 -37.97 7.24
C MET A 1 -28.16 -36.49 7.46
N PRO A 2 -27.47 -35.79 8.38
CA PRO A 2 -27.64 -34.35 8.54
C PRO A 2 -27.12 -33.65 7.28
N ARG A 3 -27.95 -32.77 6.70
CA ARG A 3 -27.59 -31.92 5.55
C ARG A 3 -26.40 -31.06 5.95
N PRO A 4 -25.29 -30.97 5.17
CA PRO A 4 -24.17 -30.11 5.52
C PRO A 4 -24.69 -28.67 5.68
N ARG A 5 -24.50 -28.08 6.86
CA ARG A 5 -24.83 -26.67 7.12
C ARG A 5 -24.01 -25.84 6.15
N ARG A 6 -24.67 -25.16 5.21
CA ARG A 6 -24.00 -24.13 4.39
C ARG A 6 -23.30 -23.16 5.34
N PRO A 7 -22.01 -22.84 5.13
CA PRO A 7 -21.33 -21.84 5.93
C PRO A 7 -22.12 -20.53 5.92
N LEU A 8 -22.31 -19.93 7.10
CA LEU A 8 -23.06 -18.68 7.25
C LEU A 8 -22.39 -17.60 6.40
N LEU A 9 -23.16 -16.80 5.66
CA LEU A 9 -22.65 -15.63 4.95
C LEU A 9 -22.27 -14.57 5.99
N THR A 10 -21.01 -14.13 5.99
CA THR A 10 -20.49 -13.07 6.87
C THR A 10 -19.88 -11.96 6.05
N ARG A 11 -19.71 -10.76 6.66
CA ARG A 11 -19.01 -9.66 6.00
C ARG A 11 -17.60 -10.04 5.58
N ASP A 12 -16.83 -10.69 6.45
CA ASP A 12 -15.47 -11.12 6.20
C ASP A 12 -15.38 -12.06 5.00
N ARG A 13 -16.26 -13.06 4.92
CA ARG A 13 -16.31 -13.98 3.79
C ARG A 13 -16.66 -13.29 2.47
N ILE A 14 -17.53 -12.27 2.51
CA ILE A 14 -17.85 -11.47 1.34
C ILE A 14 -16.60 -10.68 0.90
N VAL A 15 -15.90 -10.06 1.83
CA VAL A 15 -14.67 -9.28 1.59
C VAL A 15 -13.57 -10.17 1.03
N GLU A 16 -13.28 -11.31 1.65
CA GLU A 16 -12.28 -12.29 1.18
C GLU A 16 -12.58 -12.78 -0.24
N THR A 17 -13.85 -13.14 -0.51
CA THR A 17 -14.24 -13.60 -1.85
C THR A 17 -14.17 -12.48 -2.88
N ALA A 18 -14.53 -11.26 -2.50
CA ALA A 18 -14.42 -10.08 -3.38
C ALA A 18 -12.96 -9.77 -3.71
N LEU A 19 -12.07 -9.82 -2.71
CA LEU A 19 -10.63 -9.64 -2.90
C LEU A 19 -10.06 -10.69 -3.84
N ALA A 20 -10.38 -11.97 -3.63
CA ALA A 20 -9.95 -13.06 -4.51
C ALA A 20 -10.41 -12.87 -5.97
N LEU A 21 -11.62 -12.36 -6.20
CA LEU A 21 -12.11 -12.05 -7.55
C LEU A 21 -11.36 -10.86 -8.18
N ILE A 22 -11.02 -9.85 -7.37
CA ILE A 22 -10.23 -8.70 -7.82
C ILE A 22 -8.82 -9.14 -8.17
N ASP A 23 -8.19 -9.97 -7.33
CA ASP A 23 -6.83 -10.47 -7.56
C ASP A 23 -6.74 -11.31 -8.84
N ALA A 24 -7.76 -12.12 -9.10
CA ALA A 24 -7.79 -12.98 -10.30
C ALA A 24 -8.00 -12.18 -11.59
N ASP A 25 -8.92 -11.21 -11.60
CA ASP A 25 -9.46 -10.66 -12.85
C ASP A 25 -9.56 -9.11 -12.86
N GLY A 26 -9.02 -8.45 -11.84
CA GLY A 26 -8.99 -6.98 -11.71
C GLY A 26 -10.28 -6.37 -11.13
N LEU A 27 -10.20 -5.08 -10.80
CA LEU A 27 -11.31 -4.30 -10.20
C LEU A 27 -12.60 -4.34 -11.05
N GLY A 28 -12.47 -4.28 -12.37
CA GLY A 28 -13.59 -4.28 -13.31
C GLY A 28 -14.40 -5.57 -13.29
N ALA A 29 -13.78 -6.67 -12.90
CA ALA A 29 -14.41 -7.99 -12.84
C ALA A 29 -15.37 -8.16 -11.64
N LEU A 30 -15.26 -7.34 -10.61
CA LEU A 30 -16.13 -7.39 -9.45
C LEU A 30 -17.53 -6.89 -9.81
N SER A 31 -18.52 -7.78 -9.73
CA SER A 31 -19.95 -7.47 -9.79
C SER A 31 -20.69 -8.22 -8.69
N THR A 32 -21.81 -7.64 -8.22
CA THR A 32 -22.65 -8.31 -7.19
C THR A 32 -23.15 -9.66 -7.64
N ARG A 33 -23.47 -9.83 -8.94
CA ARG A 33 -23.87 -11.10 -9.53
C ARG A 33 -22.73 -12.13 -9.46
N ARG A 34 -21.51 -11.76 -9.83
CA ARG A 34 -20.34 -12.64 -9.84
C ARG A 34 -19.95 -13.03 -8.42
N LEU A 35 -19.98 -12.07 -7.51
CA LEU A 35 -19.69 -12.28 -6.09
C LEU A 35 -20.72 -13.22 -5.43
N ALA A 36 -22.02 -13.01 -5.69
CA ALA A 36 -23.08 -13.89 -5.20
C ALA A 36 -22.92 -15.34 -5.73
N ALA A 37 -22.58 -15.47 -7.01
CA ALA A 37 -22.32 -16.79 -7.61
C ALA A 37 -21.12 -17.48 -6.95
N ALA A 38 -20.01 -16.77 -6.73
CA ALA A 38 -18.81 -17.32 -6.07
C ALA A 38 -19.09 -17.74 -4.62
N LEU A 39 -19.95 -17.02 -3.92
CA LEU A 39 -20.38 -17.33 -2.55
C LEU A 39 -21.46 -18.44 -2.47
N GLY A 40 -22.07 -18.80 -3.60
CA GLY A 40 -23.18 -19.75 -3.65
C GLY A 40 -24.47 -19.24 -3.03
N VAL A 41 -24.72 -17.91 -3.09
CA VAL A 41 -25.89 -17.23 -2.54
C VAL A 41 -26.68 -16.49 -3.61
N GLN A 42 -27.89 -16.02 -3.26
CA GLN A 42 -28.67 -15.12 -4.11
C GLN A 42 -28.17 -13.68 -3.96
N GLY A 43 -28.21 -12.89 -5.05
CA GLY A 43 -27.79 -11.48 -5.04
C GLY A 43 -28.33 -10.65 -3.88
N PRO A 44 -29.66 -10.70 -3.59
CA PRO A 44 -30.25 -9.98 -2.46
C PRO A 44 -29.62 -10.28 -1.09
N SER A 45 -29.02 -11.47 -0.91
CA SER A 45 -28.36 -11.82 0.35
C SER A 45 -27.13 -10.96 0.66
N LEU A 46 -26.46 -10.42 -0.37
CA LEU A 46 -25.32 -9.52 -0.21
C LEU A 46 -25.76 -8.18 0.38
N TYR A 47 -26.94 -7.71 -0.02
CA TYR A 47 -27.48 -6.41 0.42
C TYR A 47 -27.88 -6.38 1.89
N ASN A 48 -28.00 -7.54 2.56
CA ASN A 48 -28.13 -7.60 4.01
C ASN A 48 -26.84 -7.23 4.76
N HIS A 49 -25.68 -7.25 4.04
CA HIS A 49 -24.36 -6.97 4.61
C HIS A 49 -23.76 -5.67 4.10
N PHE A 50 -23.99 -5.32 2.83
CA PHE A 50 -23.45 -4.16 2.15
C PHE A 50 -24.53 -3.52 1.27
N ALA A 51 -24.81 -2.23 1.45
CA ALA A 51 -25.86 -1.55 0.68
C ALA A 51 -25.46 -1.36 -0.79
N THR A 52 -24.16 -1.21 -1.08
CA THR A 52 -23.64 -0.94 -2.42
C THR A 52 -22.40 -1.78 -2.75
N LYS A 53 -22.04 -1.84 -4.04
CA LYS A 53 -20.78 -2.40 -4.49
C LYS A 53 -19.59 -1.60 -3.96
N ASP A 54 -19.73 -0.29 -3.86
CA ASP A 54 -18.66 0.59 -3.38
C ASP A 54 -18.36 0.35 -1.89
N GLU A 55 -19.37 0.04 -1.08
CA GLU A 55 -19.14 -0.41 0.30
C GLU A 55 -18.36 -1.72 0.39
N ILE A 56 -18.56 -2.65 -0.56
CA ILE A 56 -17.77 -3.88 -0.64
C ILE A 56 -16.33 -3.54 -1.01
N LEU A 57 -16.12 -2.67 -2.00
CA LEU A 57 -14.78 -2.22 -2.40
C LEU A 57 -14.07 -1.48 -1.27
N ASP A 58 -14.76 -0.63 -0.53
CA ASP A 58 -14.21 0.04 0.65
C ASP A 58 -13.80 -0.96 1.72
N ALA A 59 -14.63 -1.98 1.98
CA ALA A 59 -14.31 -3.00 2.97
C ALA A 59 -13.11 -3.88 2.53
N VAL A 60 -13.00 -4.20 1.23
CA VAL A 60 -11.83 -4.90 0.67
C VAL A 60 -10.57 -4.05 0.82
N ALA A 61 -10.65 -2.77 0.45
CA ALA A 61 -9.52 -1.85 0.56
C ALA A 61 -9.10 -1.64 2.03
N ASP A 62 -10.06 -1.59 2.94
CA ASP A 62 -9.81 -1.47 4.38
C ASP A 62 -9.17 -2.74 4.96
N ALA A 63 -9.58 -3.91 4.51
CA ALA A 63 -8.97 -5.18 4.92
C ALA A 63 -7.50 -5.26 4.48
N VAL A 64 -7.17 -4.86 3.24
CA VAL A 64 -5.79 -4.81 2.75
C VAL A 64 -4.96 -3.81 3.55
N THR A 65 -5.51 -2.64 3.84
CA THR A 65 -4.83 -1.62 4.65
C THR A 65 -4.65 -2.06 6.10
N GLY A 66 -5.62 -2.78 6.66
CA GLY A 66 -5.59 -3.31 8.03
C GLY A 66 -4.48 -4.35 8.28
N ALA A 67 -3.93 -4.94 7.21
CA ALA A 67 -2.77 -5.85 7.30
C ALA A 67 -1.42 -5.12 7.45
N VAL A 68 -1.42 -3.78 7.34
CA VAL A 68 -0.18 -2.98 7.44
C VAL A 68 0.22 -2.78 8.90
N ASP A 69 1.46 -3.12 9.22
CA ASP A 69 1.99 -2.93 10.56
C ASP A 69 2.30 -1.44 10.82
N THR A 70 1.74 -0.91 11.89
CA THR A 70 1.96 0.45 12.39
C THR A 70 2.52 0.47 13.81
N GLY A 71 2.83 -0.68 14.41
CA GLY A 71 3.25 -0.81 15.81
C GLY A 71 4.53 -0.04 16.13
N GLY A 72 5.45 0.07 15.18
CA GLY A 72 6.69 0.82 15.34
C GLY A 72 6.51 2.28 15.72
N PHE A 73 5.39 2.91 15.33
CA PHE A 73 5.11 4.31 15.65
C PHE A 73 4.79 4.58 17.13
N ALA A 74 4.62 3.55 17.94
CA ALA A 74 4.54 3.72 19.40
C ALA A 74 5.90 4.08 20.03
N SER A 75 7.02 3.82 19.35
CA SER A 75 8.38 4.16 19.78
C SER A 75 8.77 5.59 19.37
N ARG A 76 9.93 6.08 19.88
CA ARG A 76 10.51 7.36 19.45
C ARG A 76 11.42 7.25 18.22
N ASP A 77 11.79 6.05 17.82
CA ASP A 77 12.58 5.82 16.60
C ASP A 77 11.67 5.86 15.37
N TRP A 78 11.40 7.08 14.93
CA TRP A 78 10.55 7.33 13.78
C TRP A 78 11.16 6.85 12.46
N VAL A 79 12.49 6.77 12.33
CA VAL A 79 13.18 6.30 11.12
C VAL A 79 12.94 4.80 10.94
N ALA A 80 13.15 4.01 12.02
CA ALA A 80 12.87 2.59 12.02
C ALA A 80 11.37 2.33 11.79
N ALA A 81 10.49 3.08 12.47
CA ALA A 81 9.04 2.95 12.31
C ALA A 81 8.58 3.22 10.87
N LEU A 82 9.09 4.27 10.21
CA LEU A 82 8.79 4.56 8.80
C LEU A 82 9.31 3.46 7.87
N ARG A 83 10.50 2.92 8.13
CA ARG A 83 11.07 1.81 7.35
C ARG A 83 10.20 0.57 7.42
N ASP A 84 9.86 0.13 8.62
CA ASP A 84 9.06 -1.09 8.84
C ASP A 84 7.66 -0.94 8.26
N TRP A 85 7.04 0.23 8.48
CA TRP A 85 5.75 0.56 7.90
C TRP A 85 5.78 0.56 6.36
N ALA A 86 6.78 1.19 5.75
CA ALA A 86 6.87 1.27 4.29
C ALA A 86 7.02 -0.12 3.66
N TRP A 87 7.84 -1.00 4.23
CA TRP A 87 7.97 -2.39 3.80
C TRP A 87 6.70 -3.20 4.03
N SER A 88 6.04 -3.02 5.20
CA SER A 88 4.78 -3.69 5.49
C SER A 88 3.68 -3.24 4.52
N TYR A 89 3.58 -1.93 4.27
CA TYR A 89 2.60 -1.38 3.34
C TYR A 89 2.86 -1.86 1.90
N ARG A 90 4.12 -1.84 1.44
CA ARG A 90 4.47 -2.37 0.12
C ARG A 90 4.09 -3.83 -0.01
N ARG A 91 4.39 -4.68 0.98
CA ARG A 91 3.97 -6.10 0.97
C ARG A 91 2.46 -6.26 0.83
N ALA A 92 1.68 -5.50 1.58
CA ALA A 92 0.22 -5.54 1.48
C ALA A 92 -0.28 -5.16 0.08
N LEU A 93 0.31 -4.11 -0.53
CA LEU A 93 -0.07 -3.67 -1.86
C LEU A 93 0.37 -4.64 -2.98
N THR A 94 1.60 -5.16 -2.90
CA THR A 94 2.12 -6.09 -3.92
C THR A 94 1.49 -7.48 -3.86
N ALA A 95 0.94 -7.88 -2.70
CA ALA A 95 0.11 -9.08 -2.59
C ALA A 95 -1.23 -8.94 -3.34
N HIS A 96 -1.73 -7.71 -3.49
CA HIS A 96 -3.03 -7.39 -4.10
C HIS A 96 -2.92 -6.24 -5.11
N PRO A 97 -2.13 -6.38 -6.21
CA PRO A 97 -1.82 -5.27 -7.10
C PRO A 97 -3.05 -4.68 -7.79
N ASN A 98 -4.07 -5.49 -8.01
CA ASN A 98 -5.29 -5.08 -8.71
C ASN A 98 -6.18 -4.12 -7.90
N ILE A 99 -6.04 -4.03 -6.57
CA ILE A 99 -6.78 -3.08 -5.72
C ILE A 99 -6.02 -1.74 -5.54
N VAL A 100 -4.72 -1.68 -5.87
CA VAL A 100 -3.88 -0.50 -5.66
C VAL A 100 -4.46 0.79 -6.28
N PRO A 101 -5.00 0.78 -7.52
CA PRO A 101 -5.61 1.98 -8.09
C PRO A 101 -6.81 2.52 -7.28
N TYR A 102 -7.57 1.63 -6.63
CA TYR A 102 -8.66 2.04 -5.74
C TYR A 102 -8.12 2.64 -4.42
N LEU A 103 -7.08 2.04 -3.86
CA LEU A 103 -6.42 2.54 -2.65
C LEU A 103 -5.76 3.91 -2.88
N ALA A 104 -5.30 4.21 -4.09
CA ALA A 104 -4.68 5.49 -4.44
C ALA A 104 -5.62 6.70 -4.28
N GLN A 105 -6.95 6.50 -4.34
CA GLN A 105 -7.95 7.57 -4.18
C GLN A 105 -8.00 8.19 -2.78
N GLY A 106 -7.26 7.67 -1.82
CA GLY A 106 -7.21 8.18 -0.45
C GLY A 106 -7.97 7.31 0.55
N PRO A 107 -7.91 7.65 1.85
CA PRO A 107 -8.47 6.83 2.91
C PRO A 107 -10.01 6.82 2.94
N GLY A 108 -10.68 7.85 2.41
CA GLY A 108 -12.13 7.98 2.52
C GLY A 108 -12.60 7.91 3.98
N ARG A 109 -13.60 7.05 4.23
CA ARG A 109 -14.12 6.75 5.58
C ARG A 109 -13.67 5.36 6.08
N ARG A 110 -12.62 4.78 5.51
CA ARG A 110 -12.14 3.44 5.84
C ARG A 110 -11.39 3.46 7.18
N PRO A 111 -11.87 2.72 8.20
CA PRO A 111 -11.32 2.80 9.55
C PRO A 111 -9.85 2.42 9.65
N ALA A 112 -9.42 1.32 8.99
CA ALA A 112 -8.03 0.88 9.01
C ALA A 112 -7.11 1.88 8.31
N ALA A 113 -7.55 2.47 7.20
CA ALA A 113 -6.79 3.49 6.49
C ALA A 113 -6.63 4.78 7.31
N LEU A 114 -7.68 5.20 8.04
CA LEU A 114 -7.62 6.34 8.93
C LEU A 114 -6.74 6.06 10.15
N ALA A 115 -6.86 4.87 10.76
CA ALA A 115 -6.02 4.45 11.88
C ALA A 115 -4.54 4.38 11.49
N MET A 116 -4.22 3.86 10.29
CA MET A 116 -2.86 3.86 9.76
C MET A 116 -2.33 5.29 9.60
N ALA A 117 -3.11 6.20 9.05
CA ALA A 117 -2.72 7.60 8.89
C ALA A 117 -2.48 8.27 10.25
N ASP A 118 -3.38 8.08 11.22
CA ASP A 118 -3.26 8.61 12.58
C ASP A 118 -2.00 8.09 13.28
N ALA A 119 -1.70 6.79 13.16
CA ALA A 119 -0.49 6.20 13.73
C ALA A 119 0.79 6.82 13.15
N VAL A 120 0.87 6.97 11.82
CA VAL A 120 2.03 7.56 11.12
C VAL A 120 2.21 9.03 11.54
N TYR A 121 1.16 9.86 11.40
CA TYR A 121 1.23 11.27 11.72
C TYR A 121 1.48 11.50 13.21
N GLY A 122 0.76 10.80 14.07
CA GLY A 122 0.92 10.90 15.52
C GLY A 122 2.31 10.44 15.97
N GLY A 123 2.87 9.39 15.37
CA GLY A 123 4.22 8.92 15.64
C GLY A 123 5.28 9.97 15.29
N LEU A 124 5.17 10.58 14.11
CA LEU A 124 6.07 11.64 13.67
C LEU A 124 5.99 12.89 14.57
N VAL A 125 4.77 13.32 14.93
CA VAL A 125 4.58 14.48 15.83
C VAL A 125 5.15 14.18 17.23
N ARG A 126 4.92 12.98 17.76
CA ARG A 126 5.51 12.57 19.06
C ARG A 126 7.04 12.50 19.01
N ALA A 127 7.61 12.18 17.85
CA ALA A 127 9.05 12.22 17.64
C ALA A 127 9.62 13.64 17.58
N GLY A 128 8.79 14.68 17.42
CA GLY A 128 9.22 16.09 17.41
C GLY A 128 9.06 16.80 16.04
N TRP A 129 8.51 16.11 15.03
CA TRP A 129 8.23 16.77 13.76
C TRP A 129 7.08 17.78 13.89
N PRO A 130 7.17 18.99 13.30
CA PRO A 130 6.03 19.89 13.20
C PRO A 130 4.86 19.22 12.46
N PRO A 131 3.59 19.42 12.89
CA PRO A 131 2.42 18.76 12.30
C PRO A 131 2.31 18.86 10.78
N ALA A 132 2.60 20.03 10.21
CA ALA A 132 2.62 20.24 8.76
C ALA A 132 3.68 19.37 8.07
N ARG A 133 4.86 19.23 8.67
CA ARG A 133 5.93 18.37 8.14
C ARG A 133 5.58 16.90 8.26
N ALA A 134 5.01 16.46 9.39
CA ALA A 134 4.53 15.09 9.56
C ALA A 134 3.52 14.70 8.46
N THR A 135 2.62 15.63 8.10
CA THR A 135 1.68 15.42 6.99
C THR A 135 2.41 15.25 5.65
N HIS A 136 3.36 16.11 5.34
CA HIS A 136 4.13 16.01 4.10
C HIS A 136 4.96 14.73 4.03
N ILE A 137 5.59 14.31 5.13
CA ILE A 137 6.39 13.08 5.21
C ILE A 137 5.49 11.86 4.98
N GLY A 138 4.37 11.77 5.69
CA GLY A 138 3.43 10.67 5.54
C GLY A 138 2.86 10.57 4.12
N ALA A 139 2.51 11.71 3.52
CA ALA A 139 2.03 11.77 2.14
C ALA A 139 3.11 11.35 1.13
N ALA A 140 4.34 11.90 1.24
CA ALA A 140 5.44 11.58 0.33
C ALA A 140 5.79 10.09 0.34
N LEU A 141 5.93 9.50 1.52
CA LEU A 141 6.21 8.07 1.65
C LEU A 141 5.04 7.21 1.15
N ARG A 142 3.79 7.62 1.42
CA ARG A 142 2.63 6.91 0.87
C ARG A 142 2.65 6.91 -0.67
N TYR A 143 2.95 8.04 -1.31
CA TYR A 143 3.08 8.11 -2.78
C TYR A 143 4.21 7.22 -3.29
N PHE A 144 5.37 7.24 -2.63
CA PHE A 144 6.49 6.39 -2.98
C PHE A 144 6.14 4.90 -2.89
N VAL A 145 5.55 4.46 -1.78
CA VAL A 145 5.15 3.06 -1.57
C VAL A 145 4.08 2.65 -2.58
N ALA A 146 3.02 3.45 -2.76
CA ALA A 146 1.95 3.14 -3.69
C ALA A 146 2.45 3.08 -5.14
N GLY A 147 3.30 4.01 -5.54
CA GLY A 147 3.92 4.02 -6.87
C GLY A 147 4.75 2.76 -7.14
N SER A 148 5.50 2.28 -6.15
CA SER A 148 6.30 1.05 -6.26
C SER A 148 5.48 -0.24 -6.37
N ALA A 149 4.17 -0.17 -6.10
CA ALA A 149 3.25 -1.31 -6.14
C ALA A 149 2.30 -1.30 -7.35
N LEU A 150 2.34 -0.25 -8.19
CA LEU A 150 1.48 -0.16 -9.38
C LEU A 150 1.89 -1.12 -10.51
N GLY A 151 3.13 -1.57 -10.51
CA GLY A 151 3.65 -2.49 -11.51
C GLY A 151 5.16 -2.64 -11.40
N SER A 152 5.71 -3.56 -12.19
CA SER A 152 7.16 -3.78 -12.26
C SER A 152 7.77 -2.94 -13.37
N PHE A 153 8.79 -2.15 -13.04
CA PHE A 153 9.62 -1.46 -14.02
C PHE A 153 10.30 -2.44 -14.96
N ALA A 154 10.78 -3.57 -14.44
CA ALA A 154 11.49 -4.59 -15.20
C ALA A 154 10.65 -5.23 -16.32
N ARG A 155 9.33 -5.33 -16.13
CA ARG A 155 8.40 -5.88 -17.13
C ARG A 155 8.09 -4.92 -18.28
N GLY A 156 8.47 -3.66 -18.18
CA GLY A 156 8.26 -2.68 -19.24
C GLY A 156 9.22 -2.82 -20.44
N PHE A 157 10.27 -3.62 -20.29
CA PHE A 157 11.27 -3.84 -21.34
C PHE A 157 10.92 -5.06 -22.18
N VAL A 158 11.04 -4.93 -23.50
CA VAL A 158 10.78 -6.03 -24.44
C VAL A 158 11.99 -6.98 -24.52
N GLU A 159 11.72 -8.25 -24.79
CA GLU A 159 12.76 -9.28 -24.99
C GLU A 159 13.35 -9.22 -26.40
N ASP A 160 13.97 -8.09 -26.75
CA ASP A 160 14.59 -7.85 -28.06
C ASP A 160 16.04 -7.35 -27.88
N PRO A 161 17.03 -8.25 -27.83
CA PRO A 161 18.43 -7.87 -27.70
C PRO A 161 18.96 -7.02 -28.86
N GLU A 162 18.45 -7.23 -30.08
CA GLU A 162 18.91 -6.53 -31.27
C GLU A 162 18.48 -5.07 -31.25
N LEU A 163 17.24 -4.80 -30.81
CA LEU A 163 16.73 -3.45 -30.60
C LEU A 163 17.67 -2.63 -29.69
N TYR A 164 18.04 -3.19 -28.55
CA TYR A 164 18.90 -2.49 -27.59
C TYR A 164 20.34 -2.37 -28.08
N ALA A 165 20.88 -3.39 -28.70
CA ALA A 165 22.25 -3.35 -29.24
C ALA A 165 22.41 -2.31 -30.35
N ALA A 166 21.41 -2.18 -31.23
CA ALA A 166 21.45 -1.26 -32.37
C ALA A 166 21.21 0.20 -32.00
N HIS A 167 20.28 0.48 -31.03
CA HIS A 167 19.78 1.83 -30.84
C HIS A 167 19.97 2.39 -29.43
N TYR A 168 20.22 1.51 -28.42
CA TYR A 168 20.24 1.92 -27.00
C TYR A 168 21.46 1.36 -26.28
N PRO A 169 22.68 1.92 -26.51
CA PRO A 169 23.95 1.33 -26.05
C PRO A 169 24.04 1.21 -24.51
N HIS A 170 23.30 2.01 -23.75
CA HIS A 170 23.23 1.93 -22.29
C HIS A 170 22.18 0.95 -21.77
N LEU A 171 21.31 0.41 -22.63
CA LEU A 171 20.26 -0.53 -22.30
C LEU A 171 20.51 -1.96 -22.84
N ARG A 172 21.76 -2.31 -23.17
CA ARG A 172 22.10 -3.59 -23.81
C ARG A 172 21.60 -4.82 -23.06
N GLN A 173 21.44 -4.73 -21.74
CA GLN A 173 20.97 -5.83 -20.89
C GLN A 173 19.49 -5.69 -20.52
N ALA A 174 18.77 -4.68 -21.04
CA ALA A 174 17.39 -4.39 -20.67
C ALA A 174 16.42 -5.56 -20.97
N HIS A 175 16.68 -6.32 -22.05
CA HIS A 175 15.91 -7.52 -22.42
C HIS A 175 15.93 -8.62 -21.33
N ARG A 176 16.88 -8.56 -20.37
CA ARG A 176 16.99 -9.53 -19.28
C ARG A 176 16.36 -9.05 -17.98
N LEU A 177 15.88 -7.81 -17.92
CA LEU A 177 15.35 -7.25 -16.65
C LEU A 177 14.13 -8.03 -16.15
N ALA A 178 13.30 -8.55 -17.06
CA ALA A 178 12.15 -9.37 -16.68
C ALA A 178 12.54 -10.65 -15.93
N GLU A 179 13.68 -11.27 -16.28
CA GLU A 179 14.21 -12.45 -15.60
C GLU A 179 14.59 -12.17 -14.13
N HIS A 180 14.92 -10.90 -13.83
CA HIS A 180 15.38 -10.44 -12.53
C HIS A 180 14.37 -9.50 -11.85
N GLN A 181 13.11 -9.54 -12.28
CA GLN A 181 12.06 -8.61 -11.87
C GLN A 181 12.02 -8.37 -10.36
N GLN A 182 11.96 -9.44 -9.56
CA GLN A 182 11.82 -9.30 -8.12
C GLN A 182 13.03 -8.56 -7.52
N SER A 183 14.24 -8.93 -7.91
CA SER A 183 15.48 -8.31 -7.43
C SER A 183 15.56 -6.82 -7.82
N VAL A 184 15.14 -6.49 -9.05
CA VAL A 184 15.12 -5.10 -9.54
C VAL A 184 14.10 -4.26 -8.75
N ASP A 185 12.87 -4.76 -8.62
CA ASP A 185 11.79 -4.02 -7.95
C ASP A 185 12.04 -3.86 -6.44
N GLU A 186 12.55 -4.90 -5.77
CA GLU A 186 12.91 -4.83 -4.35
C GLU A 186 14.14 -3.95 -4.12
N GLY A 187 15.17 -4.07 -4.95
CA GLY A 187 16.39 -3.26 -4.86
C GLY A 187 16.11 -1.78 -5.12
N ALA A 188 15.29 -1.46 -6.12
CA ALA A 188 14.89 -0.09 -6.41
C ALA A 188 14.08 0.53 -5.26
N PHE A 189 13.16 -0.24 -4.67
CA PHE A 189 12.39 0.20 -3.52
C PHE A 189 13.29 0.43 -2.29
N ALA A 190 14.19 -0.50 -1.98
CA ALA A 190 15.13 -0.38 -0.87
C ALA A 190 16.01 0.87 -1.02
N LEU A 191 16.61 1.06 -2.20
CA LEU A 191 17.45 2.23 -2.50
C LEU A 191 16.67 3.54 -2.34
N GLY A 192 15.47 3.62 -2.90
CA GLY A 192 14.64 4.83 -2.82
C GLY A 192 14.19 5.14 -1.39
N LEU A 193 13.77 4.10 -0.64
CA LEU A 193 13.38 4.25 0.76
C LEU A 193 14.55 4.72 1.62
N ASP A 194 15.74 4.12 1.46
CA ASP A 194 16.94 4.52 2.19
C ASP A 194 17.33 5.98 1.89
N ALA A 195 17.28 6.38 0.63
CA ALA A 195 17.57 7.77 0.25
C ALA A 195 16.58 8.76 0.88
N LEU A 196 15.28 8.43 0.89
CA LEU A 196 14.24 9.24 1.52
C LEU A 196 14.45 9.34 3.03
N LEU A 197 14.70 8.24 3.71
CA LEU A 197 14.89 8.22 5.17
C LEU A 197 16.16 8.96 5.60
N HIS A 198 17.26 8.82 4.86
CA HIS A 198 18.49 9.58 5.12
C HIS A 198 18.27 11.08 4.92
N GLY A 199 17.57 11.49 3.85
CA GLY A 199 17.24 12.91 3.62
C GLY A 199 16.37 13.49 4.72
N LEU A 200 15.36 12.74 5.18
CA LEU A 200 14.50 13.14 6.29
C LEU A 200 15.26 13.22 7.61
N ALA A 201 16.16 12.28 7.90
CA ALA A 201 17.00 12.33 9.11
C ALA A 201 17.89 13.58 9.14
N ALA A 202 18.50 13.93 8.00
CA ALA A 202 19.29 15.17 7.88
C ALA A 202 18.43 16.43 8.03
N GLU A 203 17.18 16.42 7.55
CA GLU A 203 16.25 17.54 7.75
C GLU A 203 15.76 17.64 9.19
N TYR A 204 15.53 16.51 9.84
CA TYR A 204 15.11 16.46 11.24
C TYR A 204 16.14 17.15 12.16
N THR A 205 17.43 16.83 12.01
CA THR A 205 18.50 17.47 12.78
C THR A 205 18.46 18.99 12.62
N ARG A 206 18.35 19.51 11.40
CA ARG A 206 18.24 20.96 11.15
C ARG A 206 17.01 21.59 11.80
N THR A 207 15.89 20.87 11.80
CA THR A 207 14.62 21.35 12.38
C THR A 207 14.71 21.44 13.91
N VAL A 208 15.30 20.44 14.56
CA VAL A 208 15.49 20.42 16.02
C VAL A 208 16.47 21.50 16.46
N ASP A 209 17.60 21.63 15.79
CA ASP A 209 18.62 22.67 16.09
C ASP A 209 18.03 24.09 15.97
N THR A 210 17.15 24.33 15.00
CA THR A 210 16.49 25.62 14.82
C THR A 210 15.51 25.93 15.97
N VAL A 211 14.78 24.92 16.46
CA VAL A 211 13.83 25.08 17.57
C VAL A 211 14.56 25.31 18.89
N GLU A 212 15.68 24.62 19.14
CA GLU A 212 16.49 24.83 20.33
C GLU A 212 17.15 26.21 20.34
N SER A 213 17.65 26.67 19.20
CA SER A 213 18.26 28.00 19.06
C SER A 213 17.26 29.16 19.18
N ALA A 214 15.98 28.92 18.94
CA ALA A 214 14.90 29.89 19.06
C ALA A 214 14.27 29.98 20.46
N ARG A 215 14.66 29.12 21.42
CA ARG A 215 14.20 29.23 22.82
C ARG A 215 14.94 30.39 23.48
N PRO A 216 14.26 31.47 23.96
CA PRO A 216 14.91 32.53 24.73
C PRO A 216 15.48 31.94 26.00
N ASN A 217 16.76 32.26 26.27
CA ASN A 217 17.39 31.97 27.55
C ASN A 217 16.53 32.63 28.65
N GLY A 218 15.77 31.81 29.41
CA GLY A 218 14.98 32.24 30.56
C GLY A 218 15.84 32.44 31.81
#